data_82ed06166ddfc27a403a14d08b4c8ad1
#
_entry.id   82ed06166ddfc27a403a14d08b4c8ad1
#
_cell.length_a   1.000
_cell.length_b   1.000
_cell.length_c   1.000
_cell.angle_alpha   90.00
_cell.angle_beta   90.00
_cell.angle_gamma   90.00
#
_symmetry.space_group_name_H-M   'P 1'
#
loop_
_entity.id
_entity.type
_entity.pdbx_description
1 polymer ?
#
loop_
_entity_poly.entity_id
_entity_poly.type
_entity_poly.pdbx_seq_one_letter_code
_entity_poly.pdbx_strand_id
1 'polypeptide(L)'
;MESAINSKEMKQVEFPLEHYFTPTQYARRIFVPADHTVVTAVHKSEHVTVALKGHCVVVDELGDRHDVIAPSVFITKPGTQRAVYAVTDTEWLTVHTYEDEDKSLETVRKALVCDSMQQYENLLENPQ
;
A
#
# COMPACT_ATOMS: atom_id res chain seq x y z
N MET A 1 13.55 -13.82 -0.34
CA MET A 1 12.30 -13.20 0.08
C MET A 1 11.06 -13.79 -0.57
N GLU A 2 11.11 -14.08 -1.83
CA GLU A 2 9.95 -14.63 -2.53
C GLU A 2 9.47 -15.95 -1.96
N SER A 3 10.39 -16.84 -1.64
CA SER A 3 10.01 -18.14 -1.10
C SER A 3 9.40 -18.01 0.29
N ALA A 4 9.83 -17.03 1.06
CA ALA A 4 9.29 -16.79 2.40
C ALA A 4 7.94 -16.08 2.32
N ILE A 5 7.69 -15.38 1.22
CA ILE A 5 6.47 -14.63 1.02
C ILE A 5 5.76 -15.22 -0.17
N ASN A 6 5.41 -16.48 -0.06
CA ASN A 6 4.65 -17.03 -1.16
C ASN A 6 3.24 -16.45 -1.14
N SER A 7 2.67 -16.31 -2.29
CA SER A 7 1.39 -15.64 -2.45
C SER A 7 0.27 -16.31 -1.66
N LYS A 8 0.39 -17.59 -1.42
CA LYS A 8 -0.63 -18.33 -0.69
C LYS A 8 -0.67 -17.90 0.77
N GLU A 9 0.49 -17.76 1.40
CA GLU A 9 0.56 -17.30 2.79
C GLU A 9 0.09 -15.86 2.90
N MET A 10 0.53 -15.02 1.97
CA MET A 10 0.16 -13.61 1.99
C MET A 10 -1.35 -13.44 1.86
N LYS A 11 -2.00 -14.25 1.04
CA LYS A 11 -3.44 -14.16 0.85
C LYS A 11 -4.23 -14.56 2.07
N GLN A 12 -3.64 -15.32 2.97
CA GLN A 12 -4.32 -15.81 4.15
C GLN A 12 -4.18 -14.89 5.36
N VAL A 13 -3.30 -13.90 5.26
CA VAL A 13 -3.07 -12.97 6.36
C VAL A 13 -3.78 -11.66 6.06
N GLU A 14 -4.72 -11.32 6.93
CA GLU A 14 -5.41 -10.04 6.84
C GLU A 14 -4.94 -9.17 7.99
N PHE A 15 -4.63 -7.93 7.67
CA PHE A 15 -4.18 -6.96 8.66
C PHE A 15 -5.30 -5.97 8.97
N PRO A 16 -5.42 -5.51 10.21
CA PRO A 16 -6.44 -4.52 10.54
C PRO A 16 -6.30 -3.27 9.70
N LEU A 17 -7.43 -2.77 9.24
CA LEU A 17 -7.49 -1.56 8.42
C LEU A 17 -8.53 -0.62 9.00
N GLU A 18 -8.26 0.68 8.89
CA GLU A 18 -9.24 1.72 9.19
C GLU A 18 -9.37 2.62 7.97
N HIS A 19 -10.59 3.05 7.69
CA HIS A 19 -10.90 3.85 6.52
C HIS A 19 -11.54 5.17 6.93
N TYR A 20 -11.09 6.26 6.32
CA TYR A 20 -11.57 7.60 6.63
C TYR A 20 -11.90 8.32 5.33
N PHE A 21 -13.09 8.90 5.26
CA PHE A 21 -13.54 9.61 4.06
C PHE A 21 -13.88 11.05 4.37
N THR A 22 -13.45 11.94 3.48
CA THR A 22 -13.95 13.29 3.37
C THR A 22 -14.57 13.42 1.98
N PRO A 23 -15.21 14.55 1.64
CA PRO A 23 -15.76 14.69 0.28
C PRO A 23 -14.72 14.58 -0.83
N THR A 24 -13.45 14.87 -0.55
CA THR A 24 -12.40 14.88 -1.58
C THR A 24 -11.25 13.96 -1.29
N GLN A 25 -11.27 13.23 -0.16
CA GLN A 25 -10.12 12.42 0.24
C GLN A 25 -10.54 11.09 0.83
N TYR A 26 -9.64 10.14 0.70
CA TYR A 26 -9.75 8.84 1.35
C TYR A 26 -8.42 8.55 2.05
N ALA A 27 -8.47 8.28 3.35
CA ALA A 27 -7.29 7.88 4.10
C ALA A 27 -7.46 6.46 4.60
N ARG A 28 -6.39 5.68 4.53
CA ARG A 28 -6.40 4.29 4.98
C ARG A 28 -5.24 4.08 5.95
N ARG A 29 -5.57 3.51 7.10
CA ARG A 29 -4.57 3.18 8.12
C ARG A 29 -4.45 1.67 8.22
N ILE A 30 -3.23 1.16 8.10
CA ILE A 30 -2.95 -0.27 8.17
C ILE A 30 -2.06 -0.57 9.37
N PHE A 31 -2.34 -1.68 10.04
CA PHE A 31 -1.59 -2.17 11.20
C PHE A 31 -0.92 -3.47 10.81
N VAL A 32 0.41 -3.51 10.86
CA VAL A 32 1.17 -4.71 10.52
C VAL A 32 1.95 -5.13 11.77
N PRO A 33 1.60 -6.28 12.36
CA PRO A 33 2.32 -6.75 13.54
C PRO A 33 3.78 -7.05 13.25
N ALA A 34 4.61 -6.97 14.27
CA ALA A 34 6.02 -7.32 14.15
C ALA A 34 6.19 -8.70 13.51
N ASP A 35 7.22 -8.88 12.74
CA ASP A 35 7.57 -10.14 12.07
C ASP A 35 6.60 -10.55 10.97
N HIS A 36 5.78 -9.63 10.47
CA HIS A 36 4.89 -9.91 9.34
C HIS A 36 5.30 -9.06 8.15
N THR A 37 5.03 -9.58 6.97
CA THR A 37 5.29 -8.88 5.72
C THR A 37 3.99 -8.69 4.97
N VAL A 38 3.83 -7.52 4.36
CA VAL A 38 2.72 -7.26 3.46
C VAL A 38 3.29 -6.82 2.11
N VAL A 39 2.69 -7.31 1.03
CA VAL A 39 3.02 -6.86 -0.32
C VAL A 39 1.88 -5.96 -0.76
N THR A 40 2.22 -4.73 -1.10
CA THR A 40 1.20 -3.76 -1.48
C THR A 40 0.69 -4.03 -2.88
N ALA A 41 -0.53 -3.58 -3.18
CA ALA A 41 -1.01 -3.52 -4.55
C ALA A 41 -0.23 -2.42 -5.29
N VAL A 42 -0.35 -2.38 -6.62
CA VAL A 42 0.30 -1.35 -7.42
C VAL A 42 -0.55 -0.09 -7.39
N HIS A 43 0.02 1.01 -6.94
CA HIS A 43 -0.70 2.27 -6.81
C HIS A 43 -0.85 2.96 -8.15
N LYS A 44 -2.04 3.47 -8.44
CA LYS A 44 -2.33 4.15 -9.70
C LYS A 44 -1.98 5.63 -9.67
N SER A 45 -1.96 6.24 -8.49
CA SER A 45 -1.78 7.68 -8.38
C SER A 45 -0.83 8.02 -7.26
N GLU A 46 -0.20 9.19 -7.39
CA GLU A 46 0.68 9.73 -6.39
C GLU A 46 -0.11 10.10 -5.14
N HIS A 47 0.44 9.77 -3.97
CA HIS A 47 -0.24 10.08 -2.72
C HIS A 47 0.76 10.17 -1.56
N VAL A 48 0.29 10.71 -0.44
CA VAL A 48 1.10 10.87 0.76
C VAL A 48 1.02 9.59 1.60
N THR A 49 2.18 9.11 2.04
CA THR A 49 2.27 7.99 2.97
C THR A 49 2.93 8.46 4.26
N VAL A 50 2.33 8.12 5.39
CA VAL A 50 2.83 8.50 6.71
C VAL A 50 3.09 7.22 7.51
N ALA A 51 4.34 7.03 7.91
CA ALA A 51 4.66 5.98 8.88
C ALA A 51 4.40 6.55 10.27
N LEU A 52 3.36 6.05 10.92
CA LEU A 52 2.91 6.57 12.21
C LEU A 52 3.62 5.92 13.38
N LYS A 53 3.98 4.66 13.24
CA LYS A 53 4.54 3.89 14.35
C LYS A 53 5.43 2.80 13.81
N GLY A 54 6.53 2.52 14.52
CA GLY A 54 7.33 1.34 14.34
C GLY A 54 8.49 1.51 13.37
N HIS A 55 9.19 0.40 13.19
CA HIS A 55 10.32 0.29 12.28
C HIS A 55 10.01 -0.82 11.29
N CYS A 56 10.12 -0.55 10.00
CA CYS A 56 9.93 -1.55 8.98
C CYS A 56 11.04 -1.46 7.92
N VAL A 57 11.19 -2.56 7.18
CA VAL A 57 12.12 -2.63 6.05
C VAL A 57 11.26 -2.72 4.80
N VAL A 58 11.50 -1.82 3.86
CA VAL A 58 10.75 -1.74 2.62
C VAL A 58 11.64 -2.20 1.48
N VAL A 59 11.13 -3.10 0.65
CA VAL A 59 11.84 -3.57 -0.55
C VAL A 59 10.99 -3.21 -1.76
N ASP A 60 11.58 -2.47 -2.70
CA ASP A 60 10.88 -2.09 -3.91
C ASP A 60 11.07 -3.13 -5.01
N GLU A 61 10.48 -2.90 -6.19
CA GLU A 61 10.53 -3.86 -7.28
C GLU A 61 11.93 -4.00 -7.90
N LEU A 62 12.84 -3.07 -7.60
CA LEU A 62 14.23 -3.17 -8.04
C LEU A 62 15.09 -3.95 -7.05
N GLY A 63 14.51 -4.35 -5.92
CA GLY A 63 15.22 -5.06 -4.88
C GLY A 63 15.95 -4.15 -3.90
N ASP A 64 15.81 -2.85 -4.04
CA ASP A 64 16.43 -1.90 -3.10
C ASP A 64 15.70 -1.93 -1.77
N ARG A 65 16.49 -1.89 -0.71
CA ARG A 65 15.98 -1.99 0.66
C ARG A 65 16.14 -0.66 1.37
N HIS A 66 15.10 -0.28 2.10
CA HIS A 66 15.10 0.96 2.86
C HIS A 66 14.51 0.73 4.23
N ASP A 67 15.18 1.25 5.25
CA ASP A 67 14.59 1.27 6.59
C ASP A 67 13.69 2.47 6.71
N VAL A 68 12.48 2.26 7.24
CA VAL A 68 11.54 3.34 7.52
C VAL A 68 11.26 3.31 9.01
N ILE A 69 11.63 4.39 9.69
CA ILE A 69 11.46 4.52 11.13
C ILE A 69 10.49 5.66 11.39
N ALA A 70 9.40 5.35 12.08
CA ALA A 70 8.37 6.33 12.37
C ALA A 70 8.85 7.34 13.43
N PRO A 71 8.36 8.57 13.37
CA PRO A 71 7.44 9.09 12.35
C PRO A 71 8.19 9.46 11.06
N SER A 72 7.57 9.20 9.95
CA SER A 72 8.17 9.50 8.65
C SER A 72 7.08 9.80 7.63
N VAL A 73 7.32 10.75 6.75
CA VAL A 73 6.36 11.12 5.71
C VAL A 73 7.08 11.05 4.36
N PHE A 74 6.46 10.40 3.39
CA PHE A 74 7.04 10.34 2.05
C PHE A 74 5.94 10.28 1.01
N ILE A 75 6.34 10.54 -0.24
CA ILE A 75 5.42 10.53 -1.37
C ILE A 75 5.55 9.18 -2.08
N THR A 76 4.41 8.52 -2.28
CA THR A 76 4.37 7.27 -3.04
C THR A 76 3.98 7.60 -4.47
N LYS A 77 4.81 7.19 -5.42
CA LYS A 77 4.62 7.50 -6.84
C LYS A 77 3.73 6.47 -7.52
N PRO A 78 3.08 6.84 -8.64
CA PRO A 78 2.31 5.88 -9.42
C PRO A 78 3.19 4.73 -9.88
N GLY A 79 2.62 3.54 -9.95
CA GLY A 79 3.35 2.35 -10.39
C GLY A 79 4.20 1.72 -9.32
N THR A 80 4.10 2.18 -8.08
CA THR A 80 4.88 1.65 -6.97
C THR A 80 4.22 0.41 -6.39
N GLN A 81 5.04 -0.62 -6.18
CA GLN A 81 4.65 -1.83 -5.46
C GLN A 81 5.80 -2.19 -4.52
N ARG A 82 5.49 -2.51 -3.28
CA ARG A 82 6.53 -2.75 -2.27
C ARG A 82 6.20 -3.97 -1.43
N ALA A 83 7.25 -4.60 -0.90
CA ALA A 83 7.12 -5.54 0.20
C ALA A 83 7.56 -4.79 1.46
N VAL A 84 6.73 -4.84 2.50
CA VAL A 84 6.98 -4.13 3.75
C VAL A 84 7.06 -5.16 4.87
N TYR A 85 8.24 -5.28 5.48
CA TYR A 85 8.46 -6.18 6.60
C TYR A 85 8.49 -5.37 7.90
N ALA A 86 7.61 -5.69 8.83
CA ALA A 86 7.53 -5.01 10.11
C ALA A 86 8.55 -5.60 11.08
N VAL A 87 9.58 -4.82 11.41
CA VAL A 87 10.56 -5.22 12.43
C VAL A 87 9.90 -5.12 13.81
N THR A 88 9.14 -4.05 14.03
CA THR A 88 8.30 -3.87 15.21
C THR A 88 6.88 -3.65 14.72
N ASP A 89 5.92 -3.62 15.66
CA ASP A 89 4.53 -3.29 15.28
C ASP A 89 4.52 -1.98 14.52
N THR A 90 3.94 -2.00 13.34
CA THR A 90 4.01 -0.90 12.38
C THR A 90 2.62 -0.39 12.05
N GLU A 91 2.48 0.93 11.93
CA GLU A 91 1.25 1.57 11.48
C GLU A 91 1.59 2.58 10.39
N TRP A 92 0.90 2.46 9.27
CA TRP A 92 1.03 3.40 8.14
C TRP A 92 -0.32 4.00 7.80
N LEU A 93 -0.30 5.24 7.38
CA LEU A 93 -1.49 5.95 6.89
C LEU A 93 -1.19 6.43 5.48
N THR A 94 -2.08 6.13 4.54
CA THR A 94 -2.00 6.68 3.19
C THR A 94 -3.16 7.61 2.97
N VAL A 95 -2.92 8.73 2.27
CA VAL A 95 -3.94 9.74 2.02
C VAL A 95 -4.04 9.96 0.51
N HIS A 96 -5.22 9.68 -0.03
CA HIS A 96 -5.48 9.72 -1.47
C HIS A 96 -6.54 10.75 -1.80
N THR A 97 -6.45 11.32 -3.00
CA THR A 97 -7.56 12.10 -3.55
C THR A 97 -8.62 11.12 -4.00
N TYR A 98 -9.85 11.32 -3.54
CA TYR A 98 -10.96 10.44 -3.91
C TYR A 98 -12.25 11.24 -3.77
N GLU A 99 -12.89 11.50 -4.90
CA GLU A 99 -14.06 12.38 -4.94
C GLU A 99 -15.34 11.68 -5.36
N ASP A 100 -15.27 10.40 -5.68
CA ASP A 100 -16.44 9.62 -6.05
C ASP A 100 -17.40 9.51 -4.86
N GLU A 101 -18.69 9.66 -5.12
CA GLU A 101 -19.70 9.52 -4.08
C GLU A 101 -19.85 8.08 -3.60
N ASP A 102 -19.47 7.13 -4.43
CA ASP A 102 -19.48 5.71 -4.06
C ASP A 102 -18.28 5.41 -3.15
N LYS A 103 -18.57 5.29 -1.86
CA LYS A 103 -17.54 5.02 -0.85
C LYS A 103 -17.39 3.53 -0.54
N SER A 104 -17.91 2.64 -1.37
CA SER A 104 -17.69 1.22 -1.20
C SER A 104 -16.22 0.89 -1.40
N LEU A 105 -15.70 -0.05 -0.62
CA LEU A 105 -14.28 -0.39 -0.71
C LEU A 105 -13.91 -1.00 -2.06
N GLU A 106 -14.86 -1.66 -2.71
CA GLU A 106 -14.62 -2.20 -4.05
C GLU A 106 -14.34 -1.09 -5.05
N THR A 107 -15.19 -0.04 -5.06
CA THR A 107 -14.99 1.08 -5.98
C THR A 107 -13.73 1.87 -5.66
N VAL A 108 -13.47 2.08 -4.37
CA VAL A 108 -12.26 2.76 -3.93
C VAL A 108 -11.01 2.01 -4.40
N ARG A 109 -11.00 0.69 -4.20
CA ARG A 109 -9.86 -0.12 -4.60
C ARG A 109 -9.63 -0.05 -6.10
N LYS A 110 -10.68 -0.16 -6.89
CA LYS A 110 -10.56 -0.06 -8.36
C LYS A 110 -9.99 1.28 -8.81
N ALA A 111 -10.36 2.35 -8.10
CA ALA A 111 -9.90 3.69 -8.45
C ALA A 111 -8.43 3.91 -8.13
N LEU A 112 -7.92 3.30 -7.06
CA LEU A 112 -6.62 3.66 -6.50
C LEU A 112 -5.50 2.67 -6.78
N VAL A 113 -5.80 1.39 -7.03
CA VAL A 113 -4.76 0.38 -7.18
C VAL A 113 -5.06 -0.60 -8.30
N CYS A 114 -3.99 -1.27 -8.75
CA CYS A 114 -4.07 -2.45 -9.62
C CYS A 114 -3.59 -3.65 -8.80
N ASP A 115 -4.09 -4.84 -9.14
CA ASP A 115 -3.70 -6.05 -8.43
C ASP A 115 -2.30 -6.53 -8.82
N SER A 116 -1.84 -6.15 -10.01
CA SER A 116 -0.52 -6.56 -10.48
C SER A 116 0.12 -5.46 -11.32
N MET A 117 1.44 -5.54 -11.45
CA MET A 117 2.20 -4.63 -12.29
C MET A 117 1.76 -4.77 -13.75
N GLN A 118 1.40 -5.98 -14.18
CA GLN A 118 0.92 -6.20 -15.55
C GLN A 118 -0.35 -5.42 -15.83
N GLN A 119 -1.29 -5.40 -14.89
CA GLN A 119 -2.52 -4.61 -15.04
C GLN A 119 -2.21 -3.13 -15.14
N TYR A 120 -1.27 -2.66 -14.34
CA TYR A 120 -0.88 -1.25 -14.36
C TYR A 120 -0.28 -0.89 -15.72
N GLU A 121 0.61 -1.72 -16.24
CA GLU A 121 1.23 -1.50 -17.55
C GLU A 121 0.20 -1.49 -18.66
N ASN A 122 -0.78 -2.38 -18.58
CA ASN A 122 -1.87 -2.42 -19.55
C ASN A 122 -2.67 -1.12 -19.54
N LEU A 123 -2.89 -0.53 -18.37
CA LEU A 123 -3.59 0.75 -18.28
C LEU A 123 -2.81 1.88 -18.93
N LEU A 124 -1.49 1.85 -18.82
CA LEU A 124 -0.66 2.87 -19.47
C LEU A 124 -0.71 2.77 -21.00
N GLU A 125 -0.81 1.55 -21.52
CA GLU A 125 -0.87 1.34 -22.97
C GLU A 125 -2.28 1.59 -23.52
N ASN A 126 -3.30 1.30 -22.75
CA ASN A 126 -4.69 1.43 -23.15
C ASN A 126 -5.47 2.22 -22.10
N PRO A 127 -5.20 3.52 -21.97
CA PRO A 127 -5.90 4.32 -20.96
C PRO A 127 -7.38 4.42 -21.31
N GLN A 128 -8.22 4.30 -20.30
CA GLN A 128 -9.66 4.33 -20.45
C GLN A 128 -10.19 5.73 -20.14
#